data_6c7d9a6da6118f099b4a6d371827f64c
#
_entry.id   6c7d9a6da6118f099b4a6d371827f64c
#
_cell.length_a   1.000
_cell.length_b   1.000
_cell.length_c   1.000
_cell.angle_alpha   90.00
_cell.angle_beta   90.00
_cell.angle_gamma   90.00
#
_symmetry.space_group_name_H-M   'P 1'
#
loop_
_entity.id
_entity.type
_entity.pdbx_description
1 polymer ?
#
loop_
_entity_poly.entity_id
_entity_poly.type
_entity_poly.pdbx_seq_one_letter_code
_entity_poly.pdbx_strand_id
1 'polypeptide(L)'
;MKDPRDVYMNTLVPMVVEQTARGERAYDIYSRLLKERIIFITGPVEDYGASLITAQLLFLEAENPKTEVHMYINSPGGVVTAGMAIYDTMQYIRPAVQTLCIGQAASAASLLLCAGETGARFSLPNARILVHQPSASYYGQAADIARHAQEIVKLKRRLNEIYSKHTGQPVEVIEKALDRDTYMTAEEAKAFGLIDQVLERRPEVGA
;
A
#
# COMPACT_ATOMS: atom_id res chain seq x y z
N MET A 1 27.55 -7.67 -6.76
CA MET A 1 26.92 -7.31 -8.04
C MET A 1 25.98 -8.46 -8.38
N LYS A 2 24.66 -8.21 -8.53
CA LYS A 2 23.71 -9.29 -8.91
C LYS A 2 24.00 -9.64 -10.38
N ASP A 3 23.96 -10.94 -10.74
CA ASP A 3 24.12 -11.40 -12.11
C ASP A 3 23.01 -10.73 -12.97
N PRO A 4 23.34 -10.08 -14.11
CA PRO A 4 22.32 -9.50 -15.00
C PRO A 4 21.24 -10.50 -15.41
N ARG A 5 21.56 -11.79 -15.48
CA ARG A 5 20.59 -12.87 -15.78
C ARG A 5 19.56 -13.05 -14.69
N ASP A 6 19.92 -12.82 -13.41
CA ASP A 6 18.97 -12.90 -12.29
C ASP A 6 17.95 -11.77 -12.35
N VAL A 7 18.32 -10.60 -12.90
CA VAL A 7 17.41 -9.47 -13.13
C VAL A 7 16.40 -9.80 -14.22
N TYR A 8 16.83 -10.44 -15.32
CA TYR A 8 15.94 -10.81 -16.41
C TYR A 8 15.00 -11.97 -16.04
N MET A 9 15.46 -12.96 -15.27
CA MET A 9 14.63 -14.09 -14.83
C MET A 9 13.55 -13.68 -13.83
N ASN A 10 13.78 -12.61 -13.03
CA ASN A 10 12.78 -12.05 -12.10
C ASN A 10 11.75 -11.13 -12.77
N THR A 11 11.87 -10.83 -14.06
CA THR A 11 11.00 -9.89 -14.78
C THR A 11 10.11 -10.53 -15.84
N LEU A 12 10.08 -11.87 -15.94
CA LEU A 12 9.17 -12.57 -16.83
C LEU A 12 7.75 -12.53 -16.25
N VAL A 13 7.00 -11.50 -16.65
CA VAL A 13 5.57 -11.39 -16.33
C VAL A 13 4.79 -12.29 -17.30
N PRO A 14 3.97 -13.23 -16.82
CA PRO A 14 3.18 -14.10 -17.68
C PRO A 14 2.23 -13.30 -18.58
N MET A 15 2.11 -13.75 -19.84
CA MET A 15 1.14 -13.22 -20.79
C MET A 15 -0.12 -14.07 -20.80
N VAL A 16 -1.27 -13.42 -20.87
CA VAL A 16 -2.58 -14.05 -21.06
C VAL A 16 -3.20 -13.56 -22.36
N VAL A 17 -3.87 -14.46 -23.10
CA VAL A 17 -4.54 -14.15 -24.35
C VAL A 17 -6.05 -14.23 -24.14
N GLU A 18 -6.75 -13.14 -24.44
CA GLU A 18 -8.21 -13.10 -24.48
C GLU A 18 -8.70 -13.19 -25.91
N GLN A 19 -9.68 -14.03 -26.15
CA GLN A 19 -10.45 -14.03 -27.39
C GLN A 19 -11.61 -13.04 -27.29
N THR A 20 -11.64 -12.07 -28.20
CA THR A 20 -12.71 -11.07 -28.29
C THR A 20 -13.40 -11.18 -29.66
N ALA A 21 -14.59 -10.57 -29.77
CA ALA A 21 -15.29 -10.49 -31.07
C ALA A 21 -14.47 -9.78 -32.17
N ARG A 22 -13.39 -9.07 -31.80
CA ARG A 22 -12.49 -8.37 -32.73
C ARG A 22 -11.13 -9.07 -32.93
N GLY A 23 -10.98 -10.32 -32.46
CA GLY A 23 -9.75 -11.09 -32.50
C GLY A 23 -9.08 -11.30 -31.16
N GLU A 24 -7.90 -11.89 -31.18
CA GLU A 24 -7.10 -12.16 -29.99
C GLU A 24 -6.36 -10.91 -29.52
N ARG A 25 -6.33 -10.73 -28.18
CA ARG A 25 -5.53 -9.71 -27.52
C ARG A 25 -4.67 -10.31 -26.43
N ALA A 26 -3.38 -10.04 -26.47
CA ALA A 26 -2.44 -10.43 -25.44
C ALA A 26 -2.27 -9.31 -24.42
N TYR A 27 -2.26 -9.66 -23.13
CA TYR A 27 -1.99 -8.78 -22.01
C TYR A 27 -0.96 -9.45 -21.10
N ASP A 28 -0.08 -8.69 -20.46
CA ASP A 28 0.59 -9.20 -19.27
C ASP A 28 -0.45 -9.37 -18.14
N ILE A 29 -0.13 -10.22 -17.16
CA ILE A 29 -1.09 -10.56 -16.10
C ILE A 29 -1.52 -9.34 -15.28
N TYR A 30 -0.62 -8.38 -15.01
CA TYR A 30 -0.96 -7.17 -14.25
C TYR A 30 -1.87 -6.24 -15.05
N SER A 31 -1.56 -6.03 -16.34
CA SER A 31 -2.44 -5.26 -17.24
C SER A 31 -3.82 -5.90 -17.38
N ARG A 32 -3.88 -7.23 -17.38
CA ARG A 32 -5.17 -7.94 -17.42
C ARG A 32 -5.96 -7.75 -16.12
N LEU A 33 -5.31 -7.83 -14.97
CA LEU A 33 -5.93 -7.60 -13.67
C LEU A 33 -6.32 -6.14 -13.45
N LEU A 34 -5.59 -5.18 -14.02
CA LEU A 34 -5.95 -3.77 -13.99
C LEU A 34 -7.31 -3.51 -14.66
N LYS A 35 -7.68 -4.25 -15.69
CA LYS A 35 -9.03 -4.20 -16.30
C LYS A 35 -10.13 -4.61 -15.31
N GLU A 36 -9.82 -5.46 -14.35
CA GLU A 36 -10.71 -5.81 -13.22
C GLU A 36 -10.55 -4.84 -12.03
N ARG A 37 -9.91 -3.69 -12.27
CA ARG A 37 -9.65 -2.63 -11.29
C ARG A 37 -8.78 -3.07 -10.12
N ILE A 38 -7.90 -4.05 -10.34
CA ILE A 38 -6.98 -4.59 -9.35
C ILE A 38 -5.60 -3.99 -9.56
N ILE A 39 -5.05 -3.38 -8.51
CA ILE A 39 -3.70 -2.83 -8.43
C ILE A 39 -2.90 -3.62 -7.41
N PHE A 40 -1.61 -3.86 -7.70
CA PHE A 40 -0.69 -4.52 -6.78
C PHE A 40 0.37 -3.57 -6.27
N ILE A 41 0.58 -3.59 -4.94
CA ILE A 41 1.77 -3.02 -4.27
C ILE A 41 2.62 -4.20 -3.82
N THR A 42 3.64 -4.53 -4.59
CA THR A 42 4.54 -5.65 -4.30
C THR A 42 6.00 -5.17 -4.22
N GLY A 43 6.74 -5.72 -3.25
CA GLY A 43 8.13 -5.32 -3.01
C GLY A 43 8.25 -3.92 -2.37
N PRO A 44 9.45 -3.32 -2.38
CA PRO A 44 9.70 -2.01 -1.79
C PRO A 44 8.89 -0.89 -2.45
N VAL A 45 8.38 0.04 -1.62
CA VAL A 45 7.72 1.27 -2.08
C VAL A 45 8.80 2.30 -2.41
N GLU A 46 8.98 2.57 -3.69
CA GLU A 46 9.98 3.49 -4.24
C GLU A 46 9.32 4.47 -5.21
N ASP A 47 10.00 5.56 -5.55
CA ASP A 47 9.42 6.66 -6.35
C ASP A 47 8.85 6.21 -7.70
N TYR A 48 9.58 5.33 -8.42
CA TYR A 48 9.12 4.83 -9.71
C TYR A 48 7.85 3.97 -9.57
N GLY A 49 7.84 3.02 -8.62
CA GLY A 49 6.68 2.18 -8.33
C GLY A 49 5.48 3.00 -7.88
N ALA A 50 5.70 3.99 -7.01
CA ALA A 50 4.65 4.90 -6.55
C ALA A 50 4.04 5.72 -7.71
N SER A 51 4.86 6.19 -8.63
CA SER A 51 4.39 6.90 -9.84
C SER A 51 3.49 6.02 -10.71
N LEU A 52 3.86 4.74 -10.88
CA LEU A 52 3.03 3.78 -11.64
C LEU A 52 1.70 3.50 -10.95
N ILE A 53 1.71 3.32 -9.62
CA ILE A 53 0.47 3.08 -8.84
C ILE A 53 -0.44 4.31 -8.90
N THR A 54 0.12 5.51 -8.74
CA THR A 54 -0.60 6.78 -8.87
C THR A 54 -1.25 6.91 -10.26
N ALA A 55 -0.50 6.60 -11.33
CA ALA A 55 -1.02 6.64 -12.69
C ALA A 55 -2.16 5.63 -12.89
N GLN A 56 -2.06 4.41 -12.34
CA GLN A 56 -3.12 3.40 -12.39
C GLN A 56 -4.39 3.86 -11.64
N LEU A 57 -4.25 4.46 -10.46
CA LEU A 57 -5.38 5.02 -9.71
C LEU A 57 -6.13 6.10 -10.51
N LEU A 58 -5.39 7.06 -11.08
CA LEU A 58 -5.96 8.13 -11.91
C LEU A 58 -6.60 7.59 -13.19
N PHE A 59 -5.98 6.59 -13.82
CA PHE A 59 -6.53 5.92 -15.01
C PHE A 59 -7.87 5.24 -14.67
N LEU A 60 -7.95 4.49 -13.58
CA LEU A 60 -9.18 3.81 -13.16
C LEU A 60 -10.28 4.79 -12.77
N GLU A 61 -9.95 5.93 -12.16
CA GLU A 61 -10.91 7.00 -11.92
C GLU A 61 -11.46 7.56 -13.23
N ALA A 62 -10.58 7.83 -14.20
CA ALA A 62 -10.98 8.37 -15.51
C ALA A 62 -11.89 7.41 -16.29
N GLU A 63 -11.66 6.09 -16.18
CA GLU A 63 -12.52 5.08 -16.80
C GLU A 63 -13.90 5.00 -16.14
N ASN A 64 -13.95 4.91 -14.82
CA ASN A 64 -15.21 4.86 -14.06
C ASN A 64 -15.02 5.38 -12.62
N PRO A 65 -15.47 6.60 -12.32
CA PRO A 65 -15.31 7.20 -11.00
C PRO A 65 -16.25 6.63 -9.92
N LYS A 66 -17.18 5.73 -10.28
CA LYS A 66 -18.18 5.18 -9.35
C LYS A 66 -17.86 3.77 -8.89
N THR A 67 -16.99 3.06 -9.61
CA THR A 67 -16.63 1.67 -9.29
C THR A 67 -15.36 1.66 -8.45
N GLU A 68 -15.37 0.86 -7.41
CA GLU A 68 -14.25 0.70 -6.47
C GLU A 68 -12.97 0.17 -7.13
N VAL A 69 -11.84 0.44 -6.50
CA VAL A 69 -10.51 -0.05 -6.86
C VAL A 69 -10.06 -1.03 -5.78
N HIS A 70 -9.48 -2.16 -6.18
CA HIS A 70 -8.98 -3.19 -5.29
C HIS A 70 -7.45 -3.14 -5.25
N MET A 71 -6.87 -2.81 -4.11
CA MET A 71 -5.44 -2.70 -3.92
C MET A 71 -4.91 -3.89 -3.09
N TYR A 72 -4.13 -4.76 -3.73
CA TYR A 72 -3.50 -5.92 -3.10
C TYR A 72 -2.08 -5.56 -2.65
N ILE A 73 -1.77 -5.78 -1.38
CA ILE A 73 -0.53 -5.31 -0.74
C ILE A 73 0.30 -6.49 -0.25
N ASN A 74 1.53 -6.60 -0.75
CA ASN A 74 2.58 -7.50 -0.26
C ASN A 74 3.92 -6.77 -0.30
N SER A 75 4.15 -5.90 0.69
CA SER A 75 5.27 -4.97 0.66
C SER A 75 5.92 -4.79 2.04
N PRO A 76 7.26 -4.72 2.10
CA PRO A 76 7.98 -4.35 3.31
C PRO A 76 7.92 -2.85 3.63
N GLY A 77 7.20 -2.05 2.83
CA GLY A 77 7.26 -0.58 2.89
C GLY A 77 8.43 -0.02 2.10
N GLY A 78 8.89 1.17 2.44
CA GLY A 78 9.97 1.84 1.72
C GLY A 78 10.01 3.34 1.94
N VAL A 79 10.23 4.11 0.87
CA VAL A 79 10.39 5.56 0.90
C VAL A 79 9.08 6.22 1.34
N VAL A 80 9.13 7.01 2.42
CA VAL A 80 7.93 7.62 3.02
C VAL A 80 7.23 8.57 2.05
N THR A 81 7.98 9.40 1.32
CA THR A 81 7.41 10.34 0.33
C THR A 81 6.72 9.61 -0.83
N ALA A 82 7.27 8.48 -1.27
CA ALA A 82 6.65 7.61 -2.27
C ALA A 82 5.33 7.00 -1.74
N GLY A 83 5.33 6.51 -0.49
CA GLY A 83 4.12 6.05 0.19
C GLY A 83 3.06 7.15 0.34
N MET A 84 3.48 8.37 0.70
CA MET A 84 2.58 9.52 0.81
C MET A 84 1.97 9.94 -0.53
N ALA A 85 2.71 9.84 -1.64
CA ALA A 85 2.17 10.11 -2.98
C ALA A 85 1.03 9.14 -3.33
N ILE A 86 1.18 7.85 -3.01
CA ILE A 86 0.11 6.86 -3.19
C ILE A 86 -1.06 7.18 -2.25
N TYR A 87 -0.78 7.42 -0.96
CA TYR A 87 -1.79 7.76 0.05
C TYR A 87 -2.65 8.95 -0.38
N ASP A 88 -2.02 10.07 -0.72
CA ASP A 88 -2.74 11.27 -1.12
C ASP A 88 -3.57 11.02 -2.38
N THR A 89 -3.08 10.24 -3.33
CA THR A 89 -3.84 9.86 -4.53
C THR A 89 -5.04 8.99 -4.18
N MET A 90 -4.90 8.00 -3.28
CA MET A 90 -6.02 7.19 -2.79
C MET A 90 -7.12 8.05 -2.16
N GLN A 91 -6.73 9.12 -1.42
CA GLN A 91 -7.69 10.03 -0.78
C GLN A 91 -8.27 11.06 -1.77
N TYR A 92 -7.57 11.37 -2.86
CA TYR A 92 -7.93 12.39 -3.84
C TYR A 92 -8.96 11.90 -4.86
N ILE A 93 -8.84 10.65 -5.32
CA ILE A 93 -9.72 10.06 -6.33
C ILE A 93 -11.12 9.79 -5.76
N ARG A 94 -12.14 9.78 -6.64
CA ARG A 94 -13.54 9.52 -6.26
C ARG A 94 -13.86 8.07 -5.96
N PRO A 95 -13.30 7.08 -6.70
CA PRO A 95 -13.55 5.67 -6.38
C PRO A 95 -13.08 5.31 -4.97
N ALA A 96 -13.89 4.55 -4.25
CA ALA A 96 -13.44 3.92 -3.01
C ALA A 96 -12.28 2.95 -3.30
N VAL A 97 -11.23 2.98 -2.47
CA VAL A 97 -10.09 2.08 -2.60
C VAL A 97 -10.19 1.02 -1.50
N GLN A 98 -10.52 -0.20 -1.88
CA GLN A 98 -10.43 -1.36 -1.00
C GLN A 98 -8.98 -1.82 -0.89
N THR A 99 -8.56 -2.24 0.29
CA THR A 99 -7.19 -2.74 0.52
C THR A 99 -7.20 -4.16 1.07
N LEU A 100 -6.29 -5.00 0.56
CA LEU A 100 -6.14 -6.38 1.03
C LEU A 100 -4.65 -6.71 1.24
N CYS A 101 -4.26 -7.01 2.46
CA CYS A 101 -2.93 -7.51 2.77
C CYS A 101 -2.81 -8.99 2.40
N ILE A 102 -1.89 -9.31 1.50
CA ILE A 102 -1.48 -10.66 1.10
C ILE A 102 0.01 -10.85 1.44
N GLY A 103 0.33 -11.68 2.43
CA GLY A 103 1.71 -11.89 2.86
C GLY A 103 2.17 -10.87 3.92
N GLN A 104 2.49 -9.64 3.53
CA GLN A 104 2.88 -8.61 4.50
C GLN A 104 2.48 -7.19 4.09
N ALA A 105 2.26 -6.35 5.08
CA ALA A 105 2.17 -4.91 4.93
C ALA A 105 2.96 -4.23 6.05
N ALA A 106 4.16 -3.74 5.75
CA ALA A 106 5.06 -3.17 6.74
C ALA A 106 5.35 -1.68 6.46
N SER A 107 5.54 -0.88 7.51
CA SER A 107 5.96 0.51 7.39
C SER A 107 5.02 1.33 6.49
N ALA A 108 5.53 2.00 5.45
CA ALA A 108 4.70 2.74 4.49
C ALA A 108 3.56 1.90 3.88
N ALA A 109 3.76 0.58 3.71
CA ALA A 109 2.70 -0.30 3.19
C ALA A 109 1.59 -0.54 4.20
N SER A 110 1.85 -0.56 5.51
CA SER A 110 0.82 -0.64 6.55
C SER A 110 -0.02 0.64 6.62
N LEU A 111 0.59 1.80 6.33
CA LEU A 111 -0.13 3.06 6.17
C LEU A 111 -1.13 2.97 5.02
N LEU A 112 -0.68 2.47 3.85
CA LEU A 112 -1.55 2.31 2.67
C LEU A 112 -2.67 1.29 2.93
N LEU A 113 -2.38 0.22 3.67
CA LEU A 113 -3.38 -0.77 4.06
C LEU A 113 -4.50 -0.13 4.90
N CYS A 114 -4.14 0.61 5.95
CA CYS A 114 -5.13 1.23 6.84
C CYS A 114 -5.84 2.44 6.21
N ALA A 115 -5.28 3.01 5.13
CA ALA A 115 -5.82 4.15 4.40
C ALA A 115 -6.92 3.79 3.39
N GLY A 116 -7.25 2.52 3.23
CA GLY A 116 -8.39 2.06 2.45
C GLY A 116 -9.72 2.58 2.97
N GLU A 117 -10.77 2.40 2.16
CA GLU A 117 -12.15 2.77 2.53
C GLU A 117 -12.58 2.05 3.81
N THR A 118 -13.19 2.78 4.73
CA THR A 118 -13.68 2.23 6.00
C THR A 118 -14.70 1.12 5.75
N GLY A 119 -14.49 -0.04 6.37
CA GLY A 119 -15.29 -1.24 6.14
C GLY A 119 -14.77 -2.14 5.01
N ALA A 120 -13.80 -1.66 4.22
CA ALA A 120 -13.24 -2.37 3.06
C ALA A 120 -11.71 -2.55 3.14
N ARG A 121 -11.16 -2.64 4.36
CA ARG A 121 -9.75 -2.92 4.61
C ARG A 121 -9.62 -4.35 5.12
N PHE A 122 -8.88 -5.17 4.39
CA PHE A 122 -8.85 -6.62 4.59
C PHE A 122 -7.43 -7.14 4.78
N SER A 123 -7.32 -8.33 5.38
CA SER A 123 -6.10 -9.12 5.43
C SER A 123 -6.42 -10.60 5.27
N LEU A 124 -5.52 -11.35 4.64
CA LEU A 124 -5.55 -12.81 4.70
C LEU A 124 -5.04 -13.30 6.08
N PRO A 125 -5.46 -14.49 6.56
CA PRO A 125 -5.22 -14.93 7.94
C PRO A 125 -3.74 -15.02 8.35
N ASN A 126 -2.87 -15.37 7.41
CA ASN A 126 -1.44 -15.58 7.68
C ASN A 126 -0.57 -14.36 7.31
N ALA A 127 -1.17 -13.24 6.93
CA ALA A 127 -0.44 -12.04 6.65
C ALA A 127 0.14 -11.41 7.93
N ARG A 128 1.25 -10.67 7.77
CA ARG A 128 1.91 -9.94 8.87
C ARG A 128 1.87 -8.45 8.60
N ILE A 129 1.47 -7.71 9.60
CA ILE A 129 1.43 -6.25 9.55
C ILE A 129 2.47 -5.70 10.51
N LEU A 130 3.26 -4.72 10.07
CA LEU A 130 4.26 -4.04 10.88
C LEU A 130 4.04 -2.54 10.84
N VAL A 131 3.94 -1.94 12.00
CA VAL A 131 3.94 -0.49 12.15
C VAL A 131 5.19 -0.04 12.91
N HIS A 132 5.78 1.08 12.48
CA HIS A 132 6.90 1.73 13.16
C HIS A 132 7.05 3.19 12.72
N GLN A 133 7.82 3.97 13.47
CA GLN A 133 8.13 5.37 13.13
C GLN A 133 9.05 5.47 11.90
N PRO A 134 9.05 6.62 11.19
CA PRO A 134 9.97 6.83 10.08
C PRO A 134 11.43 6.82 10.54
N SER A 135 12.31 6.22 9.74
CA SER A 135 13.74 6.25 9.95
C SER A 135 14.44 6.98 8.80
N ALA A 136 15.54 7.67 9.10
CA ALA A 136 16.38 8.29 8.09
C ALA A 136 17.84 8.40 8.56
N SER A 137 18.73 8.51 7.57
CA SER A 137 20.16 8.78 7.82
C SER A 137 20.57 10.00 7.03
N TYR A 138 21.29 10.91 7.68
CA TYR A 138 21.78 12.14 7.06
C TYR A 138 23.26 12.37 7.36
N TYR A 139 23.96 12.88 6.35
CA TYR A 139 25.35 13.33 6.44
C TYR A 139 25.43 14.76 5.95
N GLY A 140 26.20 15.60 6.62
CA GLY A 140 26.35 16.99 6.21
C GLY A 140 26.80 17.91 7.34
N GLN A 141 26.63 19.21 7.14
CA GLN A 141 26.95 20.21 8.15
C GLN A 141 25.95 20.12 9.31
N ALA A 142 26.39 20.47 10.52
CA ALA A 142 25.59 20.37 11.74
C ALA A 142 24.24 21.11 11.64
N ALA A 143 24.21 22.28 11.00
CA ALA A 143 22.97 23.04 10.80
C ALA A 143 21.97 22.31 9.88
N ASP A 144 22.45 21.61 8.86
CA ASP A 144 21.59 20.86 7.94
C ASP A 144 21.09 19.59 8.59
N ILE A 145 21.93 18.87 9.34
CA ILE A 145 21.51 17.71 10.15
C ILE A 145 20.38 18.10 11.11
N ALA A 146 20.50 19.26 11.79
CA ALA A 146 19.46 19.75 12.70
C ALA A 146 18.14 20.06 11.99
N ARG A 147 18.19 20.65 10.80
CA ARG A 147 17.00 20.91 9.97
C ARG A 147 16.33 19.62 9.50
N HIS A 148 17.12 18.65 9.03
CA HIS A 148 16.59 17.34 8.63
C HIS A 148 15.95 16.60 9.81
N ALA A 149 16.58 16.64 10.99
CA ALA A 149 16.00 16.05 12.19
C ALA A 149 14.64 16.68 12.55
N GLN A 150 14.50 17.98 12.45
CA GLN A 150 13.22 18.67 12.67
C GLN A 150 12.16 18.25 11.64
N GLU A 151 12.54 18.07 10.38
CA GLU A 151 11.61 17.64 9.33
C GLU A 151 11.12 16.20 9.54
N ILE A 152 12.00 15.29 9.98
CA ILE A 152 11.60 13.92 10.35
C ILE A 152 10.60 13.93 11.51
N VAL A 153 10.80 14.79 12.52
CA VAL A 153 9.87 14.92 13.66
C VAL A 153 8.49 15.39 13.19
N LYS A 154 8.43 16.36 12.26
CA LYS A 154 7.15 16.79 11.66
C LYS A 154 6.49 15.66 10.89
N LEU A 155 7.28 14.92 10.09
CA LEU A 155 6.79 13.79 9.32
C LEU A 155 6.25 12.68 10.23
N LYS A 156 6.97 12.33 11.30
CA LYS A 156 6.51 11.39 12.33
C LYS A 156 5.14 11.79 12.88
N ARG A 157 4.99 13.06 13.27
CA ARG A 157 3.71 13.58 13.76
C ARG A 157 2.60 13.42 12.72
N ARG A 158 2.87 13.78 11.48
CA ARG A 158 1.90 13.67 10.37
C ARG A 158 1.46 12.24 10.14
N LEU A 159 2.39 11.28 10.17
CA LEU A 159 2.07 9.86 10.04
C LEU A 159 1.20 9.37 11.21
N ASN A 160 1.52 9.77 12.44
CA ASN A 160 0.71 9.42 13.62
C ASN A 160 -0.73 9.95 13.49
N GLU A 161 -0.91 11.19 12.99
CA GLU A 161 -2.23 11.78 12.72
C GLU A 161 -3.01 10.99 11.65
N ILE A 162 -2.33 10.53 10.59
CA ILE A 162 -2.94 9.71 9.54
C ILE A 162 -3.38 8.35 10.09
N TYR A 163 -2.51 7.65 10.82
CA TYR A 163 -2.90 6.38 11.46
C TYR A 163 -4.06 6.58 12.43
N SER A 164 -4.03 7.62 13.26
CA SER A 164 -5.12 7.93 14.19
C SER A 164 -6.44 8.17 13.45
N LYS A 165 -6.42 8.93 12.36
CA LYS A 165 -7.60 9.18 11.51
C LYS A 165 -8.22 7.87 11.00
N HIS A 166 -7.40 6.95 10.49
CA HIS A 166 -7.89 5.75 9.83
C HIS A 166 -8.20 4.58 10.78
N THR A 167 -7.47 4.48 11.89
CA THR A 167 -7.68 3.41 12.89
C THR A 167 -8.75 3.77 13.93
N GLY A 168 -9.04 5.06 14.10
CA GLY A 168 -9.87 5.55 15.21
C GLY A 168 -9.18 5.55 16.58
N GLN A 169 -7.89 5.17 16.65
CA GLN A 169 -7.12 5.18 17.89
C GLN A 169 -6.67 6.60 18.24
N PRO A 170 -6.59 6.95 19.54
CA PRO A 170 -5.97 8.20 19.99
C PRO A 170 -4.51 8.31 19.50
N VAL A 171 -4.07 9.54 19.20
CA VAL A 171 -2.70 9.79 18.69
C VAL A 171 -1.63 9.24 19.63
N GLU A 172 -1.84 9.31 20.95
CA GLU A 172 -0.93 8.81 21.98
C GLU A 172 -0.77 7.28 21.92
N VAL A 173 -1.85 6.56 21.59
CA VAL A 173 -1.84 5.11 21.39
C VAL A 173 -1.05 4.76 20.13
N ILE A 174 -1.27 5.51 19.04
CA ILE A 174 -0.53 5.36 17.79
C ILE A 174 0.95 5.66 18.01
N GLU A 175 1.29 6.76 18.69
CA GLU A 175 2.67 7.15 18.96
C GLU A 175 3.44 6.06 19.73
N LYS A 176 2.79 5.47 20.73
CA LYS A 176 3.36 4.35 21.49
C LYS A 176 3.53 3.09 20.64
N ALA A 177 2.57 2.78 19.78
CA ALA A 177 2.63 1.60 18.91
C ALA A 177 3.71 1.74 17.83
N LEU A 178 3.92 2.97 17.31
CA LEU A 178 4.90 3.25 16.27
C LEU A 178 6.31 3.55 16.82
N ASP A 179 6.51 3.65 18.13
CA ASP A 179 7.83 4.02 18.69
C ASP A 179 8.93 3.00 18.33
N ARG A 180 8.58 1.73 18.26
CA ARG A 180 9.44 0.61 17.84
C ARG A 180 8.66 -0.30 16.91
N ASP A 181 9.37 -1.26 16.31
CA ASP A 181 8.76 -2.28 15.48
C ASP A 181 7.66 -3.02 16.23
N THR A 182 6.43 -2.84 15.81
CA THR A 182 5.27 -3.53 16.35
C THR A 182 4.67 -4.42 15.27
N TYR A 183 4.88 -5.73 15.44
CA TYR A 183 4.35 -6.76 14.56
C TYR A 183 2.96 -7.19 15.03
N MET A 184 2.05 -7.31 14.07
CA MET A 184 0.67 -7.73 14.31
C MET A 184 0.31 -8.89 13.38
N THR A 185 -0.40 -9.86 13.90
CA THR A 185 -1.19 -10.82 13.13
C THR A 185 -2.38 -10.11 12.49
N ALA A 186 -3.07 -10.76 11.57
CA ALA A 186 -4.27 -10.20 10.95
C ALA A 186 -5.35 -9.85 12.01
N GLU A 187 -5.55 -10.71 13.01
CA GLU A 187 -6.54 -10.49 14.09
C GLU A 187 -6.13 -9.34 15.02
N GLU A 188 -4.85 -9.23 15.36
CA GLU A 188 -4.34 -8.10 16.15
C GLU A 188 -4.48 -6.78 15.39
N ALA A 189 -4.19 -6.77 14.09
CA ALA A 189 -4.36 -5.60 13.22
C ALA A 189 -5.83 -5.17 13.11
N LYS A 190 -6.77 -6.13 13.06
CA LYS A 190 -8.20 -5.87 13.12
C LYS A 190 -8.60 -5.27 14.47
N ALA A 191 -8.16 -5.85 15.57
CA ALA A 191 -8.45 -5.34 16.93
C ALA A 191 -7.87 -3.94 17.13
N PHE A 192 -6.72 -3.64 16.52
CA PHE A 192 -6.08 -2.31 16.56
C PHE A 192 -6.78 -1.27 15.66
N GLY A 193 -7.54 -1.72 14.64
CA GLY A 193 -8.26 -0.85 13.70
C GLY A 193 -7.50 -0.56 12.40
N LEU A 194 -6.38 -1.25 12.14
CA LEU A 194 -5.64 -1.12 10.87
C LEU A 194 -6.41 -1.74 9.69
N ILE A 195 -7.22 -2.75 9.97
CA ILE A 195 -8.10 -3.41 9.01
C ILE A 195 -9.49 -3.63 9.62
N ASP A 196 -10.45 -3.93 8.77
CA ASP A 196 -11.85 -4.16 9.18
C ASP A 196 -12.18 -5.64 9.32
N GLN A 197 -11.62 -6.49 8.45
CA GLN A 197 -11.94 -7.92 8.43
C GLN A 197 -10.73 -8.79 8.04
N VAL A 198 -10.71 -10.02 8.58
CA VAL A 198 -9.82 -11.09 8.13
C VAL A 198 -10.62 -12.01 7.21
N LEU A 199 -10.13 -12.23 5.98
CA LEU A 199 -10.82 -13.02 4.97
C LEU A 199 -10.15 -14.38 4.80
N GLU A 200 -10.83 -15.45 5.22
CA GLU A 200 -10.38 -16.83 4.95
C GLU A 200 -10.66 -17.27 3.52
N ARG A 201 -11.74 -16.77 2.94
CA ARG A 201 -12.17 -17.06 1.57
C ARG A 201 -12.67 -15.78 0.90
N ARG A 202 -12.59 -15.74 -0.40
CA ARG A 202 -13.17 -14.64 -1.18
C ARG A 202 -14.69 -14.68 -0.98
N PRO A 203 -15.32 -13.55 -0.64
CA PRO A 203 -16.78 -13.47 -0.54
C PRO A 203 -17.44 -13.89 -1.87
N GLU A 204 -18.58 -14.58 -1.80
CA GLU A 204 -19.36 -14.87 -2.99
C GLU A 204 -19.92 -13.56 -3.57
N VAL A 205 -19.86 -13.44 -4.89
CA VAL A 205 -20.42 -12.26 -5.58
C VAL A 205 -21.95 -12.43 -5.56
N GLY A 206 -22.63 -11.63 -4.74
CA GLY A 206 -24.09 -11.58 -4.73
C GLY A 206 -24.79 -12.11 -3.47
N ALA A 207 -24.10 -12.14 -2.32
CA ALA A 207 -24.78 -12.34 -1.03
C ALA A 207 -25.21 -11.01 -0.42
#